data_e578a8c640a1f4c1236db1667046e839
#
_entry.id   e578a8c640a1f4c1236db1667046e839
#
_cell.length_a   1.000
_cell.length_b   1.000
_cell.length_c   1.000
_cell.angle_alpha   90.00
_cell.angle_beta   90.00
_cell.angle_gamma   90.00
#
_symmetry.space_group_name_H-M   'P 1'
#
loop_
_entity.id
_entity.type
_entity.pdbx_description
1 polymer ?
#
loop_
_entity_poly.entity_id
_entity_poly.type
_entity_poly.pdbx_seq_one_letter_code
_entity_poly.pdbx_strand_id
1 'polypeptide(L)'
;MTNIFEKQFLAVVPTEEEKEKISKYEEIINYIYKIIVSQPHEQLIDEINDIIKNANVSGIITRGSLANYLFENNVSLPIFDLQFDLTVLLNILEKCDKNNYKRICIFEIGYERLGSPFQNIFSHNYIGDYEFYYYKMFSRSEIESTIAKLANNKSIDVLIGDVEPTFIAEKYNIPFEHITINS
;
A
#
# COMPACT_ATOMS: atom_id res chain seq x y z
N MET A 1 -39.51 6.37 -2.89
CA MET A 1 -38.23 7.11 -2.87
C MET A 1 -37.16 6.09 -2.55
N THR A 2 -36.45 5.59 -3.55
CA THR A 2 -35.32 4.66 -3.35
C THR A 2 -34.21 5.45 -2.67
N ASN A 3 -33.86 5.00 -1.49
CA ASN A 3 -32.82 5.64 -0.66
C ASN A 3 -31.49 5.57 -1.43
N ILE A 4 -31.01 6.69 -1.94
CA ILE A 4 -29.76 6.79 -2.72
C ILE A 4 -28.51 6.49 -1.85
N PHE A 5 -28.70 6.32 -0.54
CA PHE A 5 -27.63 6.12 0.47
C PHE A 5 -27.33 4.66 0.85
N GLU A 6 -27.88 3.67 0.13
CA GLU A 6 -27.64 2.25 0.46
C GLU A 6 -26.43 1.61 -0.25
N LYS A 7 -25.64 2.38 -0.97
CA LYS A 7 -24.41 1.84 -1.58
C LYS A 7 -23.27 1.96 -0.59
N GLN A 8 -22.93 0.86 0.03
CA GLN A 8 -21.84 0.80 0.99
C GLN A 8 -20.61 0.16 0.35
N PHE A 9 -19.44 0.62 0.74
CA PHE A 9 -18.17 0.09 0.27
C PHE A 9 -17.60 -0.90 1.29
N LEU A 10 -16.90 -1.92 0.81
CA LEU A 10 -16.07 -2.77 1.63
C LEU A 10 -14.67 -2.14 1.69
N ALA A 11 -14.18 -1.83 2.87
CA ALA A 11 -12.80 -1.40 3.05
C ALA A 11 -11.95 -2.64 3.38
N VAL A 12 -10.89 -2.86 2.62
CA VAL A 12 -9.93 -3.93 2.88
C VAL A 12 -8.57 -3.30 3.13
N VAL A 13 -8.07 -3.47 4.34
CA VAL A 13 -6.84 -2.83 4.83
C VAL A 13 -5.80 -3.86 5.25
N PRO A 14 -4.51 -3.56 5.14
CA PRO A 14 -3.46 -4.52 5.46
C PRO A 14 -3.30 -4.77 6.97
N THR A 15 -3.60 -3.78 7.82
CA THR A 15 -3.32 -3.86 9.27
C THR A 15 -4.47 -3.38 10.15
N GLU A 16 -4.49 -3.83 11.40
CA GLU A 16 -5.44 -3.33 12.40
C GLU A 16 -5.23 -1.84 12.70
N GLU A 17 -4.00 -1.33 12.63
CA GLU A 17 -3.72 0.09 12.80
C GLU A 17 -4.44 0.95 11.75
N GLU A 18 -4.42 0.52 10.48
CA GLU A 18 -5.14 1.22 9.41
C GLU A 18 -6.66 1.12 9.58
N LYS A 19 -7.15 -0.03 10.03
CA LYS A 19 -8.56 -0.18 10.38
C LYS A 19 -8.99 0.80 11.47
N GLU A 20 -8.19 0.95 12.53
CA GLU A 20 -8.45 1.92 13.59
C GLU A 20 -8.43 3.37 13.07
N LYS A 21 -7.49 3.68 12.17
CA LYS A 21 -7.43 5.01 11.53
C LYS A 21 -8.70 5.30 10.74
N ILE A 22 -9.09 4.41 9.82
CA ILE A 22 -10.30 4.58 8.99
C ILE A 22 -11.56 4.70 9.87
N SER A 23 -11.64 3.92 10.95
CA SER A 23 -12.79 3.93 11.85
C SER A 23 -13.01 5.27 12.57
N LYS A 24 -12.01 6.13 12.63
CA LYS A 24 -12.08 7.47 13.24
C LYS A 24 -12.63 8.54 12.28
N TYR A 25 -12.70 8.27 10.99
CA TYR A 25 -13.24 9.20 10.00
C TYR A 25 -14.76 9.09 9.89
N GLU A 26 -15.49 9.87 10.70
CA GLU A 26 -16.94 9.84 10.75
C GLU A 26 -17.62 10.07 9.39
N GLU A 27 -17.03 10.93 8.55
CA GLU A 27 -17.57 11.24 7.22
C GLU A 27 -17.48 10.06 6.26
N ILE A 28 -16.46 9.21 6.40
CA ILE A 28 -16.22 8.07 5.51
C ILE A 28 -16.89 6.82 6.04
N ILE A 29 -16.89 6.60 7.36
CA ILE A 29 -17.38 5.37 7.98
C ILE A 29 -18.85 5.10 7.67
N ASN A 30 -19.65 6.15 7.44
CA ASN A 30 -21.05 6.03 7.08
C ASN A 30 -21.28 5.36 5.71
N TYR A 31 -20.24 5.31 4.86
CA TYR A 31 -20.28 4.66 3.55
C TYR A 31 -19.60 3.30 3.56
N ILE A 32 -18.98 2.91 4.66
CA ILE A 32 -18.29 1.64 4.80
C ILE A 32 -19.21 0.60 5.43
N TYR A 33 -19.49 -0.46 4.68
CA TYR A 33 -20.25 -1.61 5.18
C TYR A 33 -19.48 -2.41 6.23
N LYS A 34 -18.21 -2.72 5.93
CA LYS A 34 -17.31 -3.47 6.80
C LYS A 34 -15.86 -3.12 6.50
N ILE A 35 -15.02 -3.12 7.50
CA ILE A 35 -13.58 -3.04 7.34
C ILE A 35 -12.99 -4.42 7.63
N ILE A 36 -12.27 -4.98 6.66
CA ILE A 36 -11.58 -6.26 6.78
C ILE A 36 -10.08 -6.00 6.84
N VAL A 37 -9.40 -6.68 7.76
CA VAL A 37 -7.94 -6.74 7.80
C VAL A 37 -7.47 -7.96 7.01
N SER A 38 -6.53 -7.75 6.10
CA SER A 38 -6.16 -8.75 5.08
C SER A 38 -5.38 -9.96 5.59
N GLN A 39 -5.07 -10.06 6.86
CA GLN A 39 -4.31 -11.19 7.38
C GLN A 39 -5.19 -12.20 8.14
N PRO A 40 -5.04 -13.49 7.87
CA PRO A 40 -4.19 -14.14 6.84
C PRO A 40 -4.82 -14.07 5.44
N HIS A 41 -4.02 -13.88 4.41
CA HIS A 41 -4.47 -13.74 3.01
C HIS A 41 -5.27 -14.93 2.46
N GLU A 42 -5.02 -16.14 2.96
CA GLU A 42 -5.63 -17.37 2.44
C GLU A 42 -7.17 -17.40 2.55
N GLN A 43 -7.74 -16.69 3.51
CA GLN A 43 -9.19 -16.64 3.74
C GLN A 43 -9.85 -15.35 3.22
N LEU A 44 -9.05 -14.37 2.81
CA LEU A 44 -9.53 -13.05 2.44
C LEU A 44 -10.53 -13.08 1.27
N ILE A 45 -10.21 -13.81 0.22
CA ILE A 45 -11.05 -13.90 -0.98
C ILE A 45 -12.38 -14.56 -0.68
N ASP A 46 -12.39 -15.61 0.14
CA ASP A 46 -13.62 -16.32 0.54
C ASP A 46 -14.50 -15.39 1.39
N GLU A 47 -13.92 -14.67 2.34
CA GLU A 47 -14.65 -13.70 3.16
C GLU A 47 -15.25 -12.58 2.30
N ILE A 48 -14.49 -12.02 1.36
CA ILE A 48 -14.97 -10.99 0.45
C ILE A 48 -16.11 -11.52 -0.42
N ASN A 49 -15.97 -12.70 -1.00
CA ASN A 49 -16.99 -13.32 -1.84
C ASN A 49 -18.28 -13.61 -1.05
N ASP A 50 -18.17 -14.01 0.20
CA ASP A 50 -19.34 -14.21 1.05
C ASP A 50 -20.06 -12.90 1.37
N ILE A 51 -19.30 -11.83 1.60
CA ILE A 51 -19.90 -10.50 1.79
C ILE A 51 -20.60 -10.03 0.51
N ILE A 52 -19.96 -10.17 -0.65
CA ILE A 52 -20.54 -9.78 -1.95
C ILE A 52 -21.87 -10.49 -2.20
N LYS A 53 -21.99 -11.77 -1.82
CA LYS A 53 -23.22 -12.57 -1.99
C LYS A 53 -24.33 -12.13 -1.05
N ASN A 54 -24.00 -11.69 0.16
CA ASN A 54 -24.97 -11.51 1.25
C ASN A 54 -25.27 -10.04 1.57
N ALA A 55 -24.51 -9.09 1.01
CA ALA A 55 -24.64 -7.68 1.28
C ALA A 55 -24.66 -6.86 -0.03
N ASN A 56 -25.35 -5.71 0.01
CA ASN A 56 -25.40 -4.79 -1.14
C ASN A 56 -24.17 -3.88 -1.16
N VAL A 57 -23.00 -4.45 -1.45
CA VAL A 57 -21.74 -3.72 -1.55
C VAL A 57 -21.50 -3.30 -2.99
N SER A 58 -21.11 -2.05 -3.21
CA SER A 58 -20.96 -1.44 -4.53
C SER A 58 -19.50 -1.40 -5.04
N GLY A 59 -18.54 -1.63 -4.16
CA GLY A 59 -17.12 -1.62 -4.51
C GLY A 59 -16.23 -1.87 -3.31
N ILE A 60 -14.95 -2.05 -3.58
CA ILE A 60 -13.93 -2.30 -2.56
C ILE A 60 -12.95 -1.14 -2.57
N ILE A 61 -12.71 -0.56 -1.40
CA ILE A 61 -11.69 0.45 -1.17
C ILE A 61 -10.50 -0.25 -0.52
N THR A 62 -9.35 -0.14 -1.13
CA THR A 62 -8.11 -0.77 -0.65
C THR A 62 -6.90 -0.02 -1.17
N ARG A 63 -5.68 -0.55 -1.01
CA ARG A 63 -4.47 0.06 -1.55
C ARG A 63 -3.34 -0.91 -1.86
N GLY A 64 -2.47 -0.48 -2.78
CA GLY A 64 -1.16 -1.08 -3.04
C GLY A 64 -1.20 -2.57 -3.39
N SER A 65 -0.38 -3.37 -2.74
CA SER A 65 -0.28 -4.82 -2.98
C SER A 65 -1.60 -5.55 -2.81
N LEU A 66 -2.43 -5.04 -1.91
CA LEU A 66 -3.73 -5.65 -1.63
C LEU A 66 -4.72 -5.40 -2.77
N ALA A 67 -4.70 -4.22 -3.40
CA ALA A 67 -5.49 -3.96 -4.61
C ALA A 67 -5.09 -4.91 -5.74
N ASN A 68 -3.77 -5.13 -5.93
CA ASN A 68 -3.25 -6.10 -6.89
C ASN A 68 -3.74 -7.51 -6.61
N TYR A 69 -3.62 -7.96 -5.37
CA TYR A 69 -4.05 -9.29 -4.95
C TYR A 69 -5.53 -9.54 -5.23
N LEU A 70 -6.40 -8.57 -4.89
CA LEU A 70 -7.83 -8.69 -5.15
C LEU A 70 -8.15 -8.74 -6.65
N PHE A 71 -7.42 -7.96 -7.44
CA PHE A 71 -7.60 -7.94 -8.89
C PHE A 71 -7.16 -9.25 -9.55
N GLU A 72 -6.00 -9.79 -9.17
CA GLU A 72 -5.48 -11.06 -9.68
C GLU A 72 -6.40 -12.23 -9.35
N ASN A 73 -7.11 -12.15 -8.22
CA ASN A 73 -8.11 -13.16 -7.82
C ASN A 73 -9.51 -12.91 -8.40
N ASN A 74 -9.62 -12.01 -9.40
CA ASN A 74 -10.85 -11.76 -10.16
C ASN A 74 -12.06 -11.44 -9.28
N VAL A 75 -11.87 -10.63 -8.22
CA VAL A 75 -12.99 -10.16 -7.40
C VAL A 75 -13.96 -9.37 -8.27
N SER A 76 -15.26 -9.68 -8.19
CA SER A 76 -16.27 -9.21 -9.13
C SER A 76 -16.71 -7.75 -8.95
N LEU A 77 -16.29 -7.09 -7.87
CA LEU A 77 -16.61 -5.69 -7.60
C LEU A 77 -15.53 -4.73 -8.10
N PRO A 78 -15.91 -3.48 -8.42
CA PRO A 78 -14.94 -2.43 -8.68
C PRO A 78 -13.98 -2.24 -7.49
N ILE A 79 -12.68 -2.20 -7.77
CA ILE A 79 -11.63 -1.97 -6.78
C ILE A 79 -11.14 -0.53 -6.93
N PHE A 80 -11.20 0.23 -5.84
CA PHE A 80 -10.71 1.59 -5.73
C PHE A 80 -9.39 1.57 -4.96
N ASP A 81 -8.28 1.72 -5.68
CA ASP A 81 -6.94 1.78 -5.11
C ASP A 81 -6.66 3.20 -4.59
N LEU A 82 -6.50 3.32 -3.28
CA LEU A 82 -6.12 4.58 -2.64
C LEU A 82 -4.63 4.79 -2.82
N GLN A 83 -4.27 5.69 -3.72
CA GLN A 83 -2.88 6.06 -3.96
C GLN A 83 -2.35 6.96 -2.83
N PHE A 84 -1.02 6.89 -2.63
CA PHE A 84 -0.37 7.73 -1.63
C PHE A 84 -0.32 9.20 -2.05
N ASP A 85 -0.51 10.07 -1.08
CA ASP A 85 -0.31 11.51 -1.19
C ASP A 85 1.20 11.86 -1.11
N LEU A 86 1.59 12.90 -1.84
CA LEU A 86 2.94 13.46 -1.80
C LEU A 86 3.33 13.90 -0.38
N THR A 87 2.38 14.33 0.44
CA THR A 87 2.59 14.72 1.84
C THR A 87 3.16 13.59 2.68
N VAL A 88 2.71 12.35 2.45
CA VAL A 88 3.26 11.15 3.12
C VAL A 88 4.74 11.00 2.82
N LEU A 89 5.09 11.15 1.54
CA LEU A 89 6.49 11.06 1.13
C LEU A 89 7.35 12.15 1.76
N LEU A 90 6.87 13.40 1.81
CA LEU A 90 7.61 14.50 2.44
C LEU A 90 7.88 14.23 3.92
N ASN A 91 6.89 13.71 4.64
CA ASN A 91 7.05 13.32 6.05
C ASN A 91 8.08 12.21 6.24
N ILE A 92 8.13 11.25 5.31
CA ILE A 92 9.12 10.19 5.33
C ILE A 92 10.52 10.73 5.03
N LEU A 93 10.66 11.63 4.05
CA LEU A 93 11.95 12.25 3.74
C LEU A 93 12.47 13.08 4.92
N GLU A 94 11.60 13.76 5.67
CA GLU A 94 11.99 14.45 6.91
C GLU A 94 12.56 13.48 7.96
N LYS A 95 11.97 12.29 8.09
CA LYS A 95 12.52 11.23 8.96
C LYS A 95 13.85 10.70 8.45
N CYS A 96 13.98 10.51 7.12
CA CYS A 96 15.24 10.10 6.51
C CYS A 96 16.36 11.11 6.80
N ASP A 97 16.05 12.39 6.73
CA ASP A 97 17.02 13.45 7.05
C ASP A 97 17.44 13.41 8.52
N LYS A 98 16.49 13.28 9.45
CA LYS A 98 16.78 13.14 10.89
C LYS A 98 17.67 11.94 11.22
N ASN A 99 17.57 10.86 10.44
CA ASN A 99 18.39 9.65 10.60
C ASN A 99 19.65 9.64 9.72
N ASN A 100 19.89 10.71 8.96
CA ASN A 100 21.00 10.85 8.02
C ASN A 100 21.04 9.75 6.93
N TYR A 101 19.88 9.27 6.49
CA TYR A 101 19.74 8.36 5.36
C TYR A 101 19.84 9.15 4.06
N LYS A 102 20.75 8.77 3.17
CA LYS A 102 20.98 9.45 1.89
C LYS A 102 20.67 8.60 0.68
N ARG A 103 20.78 7.27 0.80
CA ARG A 103 20.45 6.31 -0.26
C ARG A 103 19.11 5.65 0.05
N ILE A 104 18.08 6.15 -0.60
CA ILE A 104 16.68 5.83 -0.30
C ILE A 104 16.13 4.92 -1.38
N CYS A 105 15.64 3.76 -0.98
CA CYS A 105 14.96 2.84 -1.88
C CYS A 105 13.45 2.91 -1.69
N ILE A 106 12.73 3.18 -2.77
CA ILE A 106 11.26 3.23 -2.78
C ILE A 106 10.73 2.03 -3.54
N PHE A 107 9.92 1.22 -2.86
CA PHE A 107 9.15 0.14 -3.46
C PHE A 107 7.70 0.54 -3.63
N GLU A 108 7.25 0.56 -4.87
CA GLU A 108 5.85 0.70 -5.22
C GLU A 108 5.33 -0.61 -5.79
N ILE A 109 4.22 -1.10 -5.23
CA ILE A 109 3.50 -2.25 -5.75
C ILE A 109 2.28 -1.71 -6.47
N GLY A 110 2.19 -1.92 -7.77
CA GLY A 110 1.11 -1.30 -8.53
C GLY A 110 0.85 -1.96 -9.88
N TYR A 111 -0.26 -1.57 -10.49
CA TYR A 111 -0.68 -2.03 -11.82
C TYR A 111 0.07 -1.30 -12.93
N GLU A 112 0.33 -2.01 -14.05
CA GLU A 112 0.82 -1.39 -15.29
C GLU A 112 -0.10 -0.30 -15.81
N ARG A 113 -1.40 -0.35 -15.49
CA ARG A 113 -2.43 0.53 -16.06
C ARG A 113 -2.57 1.88 -15.36
N LEU A 114 -2.06 2.01 -14.15
CA LEU A 114 -2.11 3.25 -13.41
C LEU A 114 -0.70 3.83 -13.35
N GLY A 115 -0.50 4.98 -14.00
CA GLY A 115 0.76 5.72 -13.90
C GLY A 115 1.02 6.08 -12.44
N SER A 116 2.22 5.74 -11.94
CA SER A 116 2.61 6.13 -10.60
C SER A 116 2.91 7.62 -10.53
N PRO A 117 2.35 8.37 -9.58
CA PRO A 117 2.76 9.75 -9.34
C PRO A 117 4.25 9.83 -8.94
N PHE A 118 4.79 8.77 -8.38
CA PHE A 118 6.19 8.72 -7.94
C PHE A 118 7.18 8.41 -9.06
N GLN A 119 6.76 7.68 -10.09
CA GLN A 119 7.64 7.30 -11.20
C GLN A 119 8.28 8.52 -11.87
N ASN A 120 7.51 9.59 -12.07
CA ASN A 120 8.03 10.82 -12.70
C ASN A 120 8.95 11.61 -11.75
N ILE A 121 8.71 11.56 -10.44
CA ILE A 121 9.51 12.27 -9.44
C ILE A 121 10.86 11.58 -9.26
N PHE A 122 10.86 10.24 -9.22
CA PHE A 122 12.06 9.44 -8.93
C PHE A 122 12.73 8.85 -10.16
N SER A 123 12.28 9.21 -11.37
CA SER A 123 13.00 8.88 -12.61
C SER A 123 14.40 9.51 -12.68
N HIS A 124 14.66 10.52 -11.85
CA HIS A 124 15.97 11.10 -11.65
C HIS A 124 16.55 10.51 -10.35
N ASN A 125 17.65 9.80 -10.46
CA ASN A 125 18.28 9.10 -9.34
C ASN A 125 18.73 10.03 -8.18
N TYR A 126 18.69 11.33 -8.36
CA TYR A 126 19.14 12.32 -7.37
C TYR A 126 18.15 13.47 -7.23
N ILE A 127 17.81 13.79 -5.98
CA ILE A 127 17.08 15.01 -5.60
C ILE A 127 17.82 15.64 -4.43
N GLY A 128 18.50 16.77 -4.69
CA GLY A 128 19.41 17.37 -3.70
C GLY A 128 20.54 16.42 -3.32
N ASP A 129 20.70 16.15 -2.02
CA ASP A 129 21.73 15.26 -1.48
C ASP A 129 21.28 13.80 -1.35
N TYR A 130 20.08 13.47 -1.83
CA TYR A 130 19.53 12.12 -1.76
C TYR A 130 19.71 11.38 -3.06
N GLU A 131 20.11 10.12 -2.97
CA GLU A 131 20.14 9.16 -4.06
C GLU A 131 18.93 8.24 -3.94
N PHE A 132 18.10 8.18 -4.99
CA PHE A 132 16.88 7.39 -5.01
C PHE A 132 17.01 6.17 -5.91
N TYR A 133 16.56 5.05 -5.39
CA TYR A 133 16.35 3.80 -6.11
C TYR A 133 14.85 3.51 -6.12
N TYR A 134 14.21 3.63 -7.27
CA TYR A 134 12.80 3.40 -7.42
C TYR A 134 12.55 2.06 -8.11
N TYR A 135 11.76 1.22 -7.47
CA TYR A 135 11.34 -0.06 -8.00
C TYR A 135 9.83 -0.16 -8.00
N LYS A 136 9.25 -0.43 -9.19
CA LYS A 136 7.86 -0.83 -9.33
C LYS A 136 7.84 -2.33 -9.54
N MET A 137 7.19 -3.05 -8.64
CA MET A 137 7.18 -4.51 -8.60
C MET A 137 5.75 -5.03 -8.71
N PHE A 138 5.61 -6.20 -9.29
CA PHE A 138 4.32 -6.82 -9.55
C PHE A 138 4.15 -8.15 -8.82
N SER A 139 5.20 -8.71 -8.23
CA SER A 139 5.14 -9.96 -7.50
C SER A 139 6.01 -9.96 -6.25
N ARG A 140 5.59 -10.73 -5.25
CA ARG A 140 6.33 -10.93 -4.00
C ARG A 140 7.73 -11.50 -4.23
N SER A 141 7.88 -12.43 -5.16
CA SER A 141 9.18 -13.05 -5.47
C SER A 141 10.18 -12.03 -6.03
N GLU A 142 9.73 -11.10 -6.86
CA GLU A 142 10.56 -9.99 -7.35
C GLU A 142 10.97 -9.05 -6.23
N ILE A 143 10.05 -8.69 -5.34
CA ILE A 143 10.33 -7.85 -4.17
C ILE A 143 11.41 -8.51 -3.32
N GLU A 144 11.23 -9.77 -2.92
CA GLU A 144 12.18 -10.48 -2.06
C GLU A 144 13.56 -10.61 -2.72
N SER A 145 13.62 -10.96 -4.00
CA SER A 145 14.90 -11.10 -4.72
C SER A 145 15.64 -9.78 -4.84
N THR A 146 14.90 -8.68 -5.04
CA THR A 146 15.48 -7.33 -5.17
C THR A 146 15.99 -6.83 -3.82
N ILE A 147 15.18 -6.96 -2.76
CA ILE A 147 15.59 -6.57 -1.41
C ILE A 147 16.83 -7.36 -0.95
N ALA A 148 16.86 -8.67 -1.22
CA ALA A 148 18.02 -9.49 -0.92
C ALA A 148 19.32 -8.99 -1.61
N LYS A 149 19.23 -8.60 -2.88
CA LYS A 149 20.36 -8.01 -3.62
C LYS A 149 20.82 -6.68 -3.03
N LEU A 150 19.86 -5.80 -2.69
CA LEU A 150 20.15 -4.49 -2.09
C LEU A 150 20.84 -4.64 -0.72
N ALA A 151 20.35 -5.59 0.10
CA ALA A 151 20.94 -5.91 1.40
C ALA A 151 22.39 -6.42 1.26
N ASN A 152 22.61 -7.40 0.38
CA ASN A 152 23.94 -7.98 0.17
C ASN A 152 24.97 -6.95 -0.32
N ASN A 153 24.55 -6.01 -1.15
CA ASN A 153 25.42 -4.97 -1.70
C ASN A 153 25.58 -3.76 -0.77
N LYS A 154 24.81 -3.68 0.31
CA LYS A 154 24.73 -2.50 1.20
C LYS A 154 24.55 -1.20 0.40
N SER A 155 23.72 -1.25 -0.63
CA SER A 155 23.55 -0.16 -1.60
C SER A 155 22.56 0.91 -1.16
N ILE A 156 21.76 0.64 -0.12
CA ILE A 156 20.74 1.56 0.41
C ILE A 156 20.89 1.75 1.91
N ASP A 157 20.43 2.88 2.41
CA ASP A 157 20.39 3.22 3.83
C ASP A 157 19.03 2.92 4.44
N VAL A 158 17.95 3.09 3.65
CA VAL A 158 16.58 2.88 4.09
C VAL A 158 15.71 2.40 2.93
N LEU A 159 14.74 1.56 3.23
CA LEU A 159 13.69 1.14 2.32
C LEU A 159 12.37 1.83 2.71
N ILE A 160 11.68 2.40 1.73
CA ILE A 160 10.35 2.99 1.87
C ILE A 160 9.39 2.14 1.07
N GLY A 161 8.31 1.71 1.68
CA GLY A 161 7.35 0.87 0.97
C GLY A 161 6.06 0.61 1.74
N ASP A 162 5.21 -0.16 1.10
CA ASP A 162 4.00 -0.72 1.71
C ASP A 162 4.36 -1.83 2.70
N VAL A 163 3.37 -2.45 3.31
CA VAL A 163 3.51 -3.49 4.34
C VAL A 163 4.45 -4.62 3.90
N GLU A 164 4.25 -5.15 2.70
CA GLU A 164 4.99 -6.33 2.24
C GLU A 164 6.49 -6.07 2.04
N PRO A 165 6.93 -5.03 1.30
CA PRO A 165 8.35 -4.70 1.20
C PRO A 165 9.01 -4.43 2.55
N THR A 166 8.30 -3.80 3.50
CA THR A 166 8.85 -3.48 4.82
C THR A 166 9.05 -4.72 5.68
N PHE A 167 8.13 -5.70 5.66
CA PHE A 167 8.35 -6.99 6.31
C PHE A 167 9.56 -7.76 5.75
N ILE A 168 9.75 -7.69 4.44
CA ILE A 168 10.92 -8.31 3.82
C ILE A 168 12.20 -7.57 4.20
N ALA A 169 12.18 -6.22 4.26
CA ALA A 169 13.31 -5.41 4.68
C ALA A 169 13.75 -5.77 6.12
N GLU A 170 12.81 -5.97 7.03
CA GLU A 170 13.09 -6.41 8.41
C GLU A 170 13.86 -7.74 8.44
N LYS A 171 13.46 -8.72 7.64
CA LYS A 171 14.15 -10.03 7.51
C LYS A 171 15.62 -9.88 7.12
N TYR A 172 15.96 -8.84 6.36
CA TYR A 172 17.32 -8.56 5.90
C TYR A 172 18.03 -7.47 6.72
N ASN A 173 17.45 -7.04 7.84
CA ASN A 173 17.98 -5.97 8.71
C ASN A 173 18.23 -4.65 7.96
N ILE A 174 17.42 -4.32 6.98
CA ILE A 174 17.44 -3.02 6.31
C ILE A 174 16.51 -2.08 7.11
N PRO A 175 16.97 -0.87 7.49
CA PRO A 175 16.08 0.15 8.01
C PRO A 175 14.92 0.41 7.05
N PHE A 176 13.71 0.58 7.57
CA PHE A 176 12.55 0.82 6.72
C PHE A 176 11.60 1.87 7.30
N GLU A 177 10.90 2.56 6.40
CA GLU A 177 9.78 3.44 6.71
C GLU A 177 8.54 2.92 5.97
N HIS A 178 7.49 2.72 6.74
CA HIS A 178 6.23 2.25 6.20
C HIS A 178 5.42 3.42 5.66
N ILE A 179 4.95 3.29 4.41
CA ILE A 179 4.02 4.26 3.84
C ILE A 179 2.63 3.97 4.41
N THR A 180 2.16 4.84 5.30
CA THR A 180 0.82 4.74 5.89
C THR A 180 -0.11 5.81 5.31
N ILE A 181 -1.42 5.54 5.32
CA ILE A 181 -2.42 6.58 5.05
C ILE A 181 -2.30 7.62 6.17
N ASN A 182 -2.06 8.88 5.81
CA ASN A 182 -2.06 9.96 6.78
C ASN A 182 -3.48 10.21 7.28
N SER A 183 -3.59 10.37 8.58
CA SER A 183 -4.76 10.91 9.26
C SER A 183 -4.72 12.42 9.30
#